data_49701618b0a9eefa20985b3c20d59cae
#
_entry.id   49701618b0a9eefa20985b3c20d59cae
#
_cell.length_a   1.000
_cell.length_b   1.000
_cell.length_c   1.000
_cell.angle_alpha   90.00
_cell.angle_beta   90.00
_cell.angle_gamma   90.00
#
_symmetry.space_group_name_H-M   'P 1'
#
loop_
_entity.id
_entity.type
_entity.pdbx_description
1 polymer ?
#
loop_
_entity_poly.entity_id
_entity_poly.type
_entity_poly.pdbx_seq_one_letter_code
_entity_poly.pdbx_strand_id
1 'polypeptide(L)'
;MQLSVKLTANIDGLPLTAQKFEAAAPRKNITLFCLPGGGLSKDYFDLAPNFSFAARMSALGYDVITMDHPGVGENLLPADHPFYTPREAAGYLSQALTHWDMQGEIQTPIIGIGHSLGGMMIMLMQGLHAPFTRLGLFGSSAGGLDWGLSDEEKAYINKPHAFARELEAMSLAKFGRATIPAGKGPSGESITFGGQTPELTQRLRAAASEMNAAGAMMSMMRGSFRPEANAIAVPLFFAFGDHDIGIPPKDVPKDFPSAPSTKTVILGATGHNHFAFSSIEELCEAFDGWVGD
;
A
#
# COMPACT_ATOMS: atom_id res chain seq x y z
N MET A 1 -18.04 -5.56 -16.16
CA MET A 1 -16.64 -5.78 -15.76
C MET A 1 -15.79 -4.90 -16.63
N GLN A 2 -15.05 -3.96 -16.07
CA GLN A 2 -14.17 -3.10 -16.84
C GLN A 2 -13.00 -3.95 -17.34
N LEU A 3 -12.62 -3.77 -18.61
CA LEU A 3 -11.51 -4.50 -19.19
C LEU A 3 -10.21 -3.94 -18.59
N SER A 4 -9.37 -4.81 -18.08
CA SER A 4 -8.03 -4.48 -17.61
C SER A 4 -6.98 -5.09 -18.52
N VAL A 5 -5.83 -4.45 -18.58
CA VAL A 5 -4.66 -4.88 -19.37
C VAL A 5 -3.56 -5.31 -18.41
N LYS A 6 -2.90 -6.42 -18.69
CA LYS A 6 -1.74 -6.87 -17.90
C LYS A 6 -0.49 -6.11 -18.36
N LEU A 7 0.18 -5.43 -17.43
CA LEU A 7 1.50 -4.87 -17.62
C LEU A 7 2.55 -5.86 -17.13
N THR A 8 3.71 -5.89 -17.79
CA THR A 8 4.84 -6.75 -17.39
C THR A 8 6.14 -5.96 -17.46
N ALA A 9 7.05 -6.23 -16.55
CA ALA A 9 8.42 -5.73 -16.57
C ALA A 9 9.36 -6.83 -16.07
N ASN A 10 10.58 -6.85 -16.55
CA ASN A 10 11.65 -7.67 -15.99
C ASN A 10 12.73 -6.71 -15.47
N ILE A 11 12.85 -6.62 -14.17
CA ILE A 11 13.77 -5.71 -13.50
C ILE A 11 14.86 -6.55 -12.82
N ASP A 12 16.07 -6.52 -13.38
CA ASP A 12 17.24 -7.25 -12.88
C ASP A 12 16.96 -8.76 -12.65
N GLY A 13 16.18 -9.37 -13.56
CA GLY A 13 15.80 -10.78 -13.48
C GLY A 13 14.54 -11.05 -12.66
N LEU A 14 13.98 -10.06 -11.96
CA LEU A 14 12.71 -10.15 -11.26
C LEU A 14 11.55 -9.87 -12.22
N PRO A 15 10.72 -10.86 -12.57
CA PRO A 15 9.51 -10.63 -13.36
C PRO A 15 8.45 -9.95 -12.48
N LEU A 16 8.01 -8.78 -12.89
CA LEU A 16 6.97 -8.01 -12.22
C LEU A 16 5.75 -7.88 -13.12
N THR A 17 4.57 -8.03 -12.55
CA THR A 17 3.28 -7.90 -13.24
C THR A 17 2.36 -6.97 -12.48
N ALA A 18 1.57 -6.21 -13.23
CA ALA A 18 0.51 -5.36 -12.70
C ALA A 18 -0.74 -5.44 -13.58
N GLN A 19 -1.85 -4.97 -13.06
CA GLN A 19 -3.11 -4.86 -13.77
C GLN A 19 -3.47 -3.39 -13.97
N LYS A 20 -3.66 -2.97 -15.22
CA LYS A 20 -4.06 -1.60 -15.56
C LYS A 20 -5.53 -1.58 -15.94
N PHE A 21 -6.29 -0.71 -15.29
CA PHE A 21 -7.65 -0.32 -15.61
C PHE A 21 -7.58 1.01 -16.36
N GLU A 22 -7.99 1.01 -17.62
CA GLU A 22 -7.91 2.22 -18.45
C GLU A 22 -8.95 3.26 -18.06
N ALA A 23 -8.55 4.52 -18.10
CA ALA A 23 -9.41 5.66 -17.86
C ALA A 23 -10.59 5.72 -18.81
N ALA A 24 -11.80 5.95 -18.29
CA ALA A 24 -12.95 6.35 -19.10
C ALA A 24 -12.79 7.80 -19.59
N ALA A 25 -13.51 8.16 -20.66
CA ALA A 25 -13.56 9.55 -21.14
C ALA A 25 -14.51 10.39 -20.26
N PRO A 26 -14.17 11.67 -19.96
CA PRO A 26 -12.93 12.36 -20.34
C PRO A 26 -11.73 11.89 -19.50
N ARG A 27 -10.58 11.67 -20.15
CA ARG A 27 -9.35 11.25 -19.46
C ARG A 27 -8.69 12.42 -18.75
N LYS A 28 -8.21 12.17 -17.53
CA LYS A 28 -7.41 13.13 -16.75
C LYS A 28 -5.92 13.11 -17.11
N ASN A 29 -5.47 12.09 -17.81
CA ASN A 29 -4.06 11.81 -18.11
C ASN A 29 -3.20 11.72 -16.84
N ILE A 30 -3.71 11.05 -15.84
CA ILE A 30 -3.06 10.79 -14.54
C ILE A 30 -3.13 9.29 -14.28
N THR A 31 -2.02 8.70 -13.85
CA THR A 31 -1.96 7.31 -13.40
C THR A 31 -2.00 7.24 -11.87
N LEU A 32 -2.88 6.40 -11.33
CA LEU A 32 -2.88 6.00 -9.93
C LEU A 32 -2.15 4.65 -9.81
N PHE A 33 -1.04 4.60 -9.10
CA PHE A 33 -0.30 3.38 -8.82
C PHE A 33 -0.64 2.87 -7.43
N CYS A 34 -1.25 1.67 -7.32
CA CYS A 34 -1.92 1.18 -6.13
C CYS A 34 -1.26 -0.08 -5.58
N LEU A 35 -0.87 -0.07 -4.28
CA LEU A 35 -0.31 -1.19 -3.54
C LEU A 35 -1.22 -1.61 -2.38
N PRO A 36 -1.56 -2.92 -2.23
CA PRO A 36 -2.46 -3.42 -1.21
C PRO A 36 -1.81 -3.49 0.18
N GLY A 37 -2.62 -3.72 1.20
CA GLY A 37 -2.19 -3.99 2.56
C GLY A 37 -1.49 -5.35 2.71
N GLY A 38 -0.82 -5.54 3.83
CA GLY A 38 -0.18 -6.82 4.14
C GLY A 38 -1.21 -7.96 4.23
N GLY A 39 -0.90 -9.08 3.59
CA GLY A 39 -1.79 -10.24 3.52
C GLY A 39 -2.92 -10.13 2.51
N LEU A 40 -2.89 -9.12 1.63
CA LEU A 40 -3.85 -8.91 0.54
C LEU A 40 -3.12 -8.87 -0.81
N SER A 41 -3.80 -9.33 -1.86
CA SER A 41 -3.37 -9.17 -3.25
C SER A 41 -3.91 -7.87 -3.86
N LYS A 42 -3.44 -7.55 -5.08
CA LYS A 42 -3.95 -6.44 -5.89
C LYS A 42 -5.47 -6.45 -6.10
N ASP A 43 -6.10 -7.63 -5.99
CA ASP A 43 -7.55 -7.78 -6.14
C ASP A 43 -8.35 -7.07 -5.04
N TYR A 44 -7.70 -6.66 -3.95
CA TYR A 44 -8.29 -5.80 -2.93
C TYR A 44 -8.82 -4.47 -3.49
N PHE A 45 -8.23 -3.96 -4.56
CA PHE A 45 -8.69 -2.74 -5.22
C PHE A 45 -9.90 -2.97 -6.15
N ASP A 46 -10.31 -4.22 -6.39
CA ASP A 46 -11.45 -4.60 -7.26
C ASP A 46 -12.27 -5.76 -6.65
N LEU A 47 -12.78 -5.60 -5.42
CA LEU A 47 -13.46 -6.66 -4.67
C LEU A 47 -14.79 -7.09 -5.30
N ALA A 48 -15.60 -6.12 -5.75
CA ALA A 48 -16.92 -6.37 -6.35
C ALA A 48 -17.36 -5.11 -7.13
N PRO A 49 -18.35 -5.19 -8.03
CA PRO A 49 -18.73 -4.06 -8.90
C PRO A 49 -18.99 -2.73 -8.17
N ASN A 50 -19.63 -2.77 -6.98
CA ASN A 50 -19.88 -1.57 -6.18
C ASN A 50 -18.77 -1.27 -5.15
N PHE A 51 -17.81 -2.17 -5.02
CA PHE A 51 -16.69 -2.14 -4.07
C PHE A 51 -15.36 -2.27 -4.78
N SER A 52 -15.22 -1.53 -5.87
CA SER A 52 -14.02 -1.45 -6.69
C SER A 52 -13.49 -0.01 -6.70
N PHE A 53 -12.41 0.23 -6.01
CA PHE A 53 -11.67 1.49 -6.10
C PHE A 53 -11.15 1.69 -7.52
N ALA A 54 -10.58 0.65 -8.13
CA ALA A 54 -10.02 0.71 -9.47
C ALA A 54 -11.09 1.11 -10.52
N ALA A 55 -12.26 0.46 -10.49
CA ALA A 55 -13.34 0.77 -11.43
C ALA A 55 -13.92 2.18 -11.22
N ARG A 56 -14.07 2.63 -9.96
CA ARG A 56 -14.58 3.96 -9.63
C ARG A 56 -13.62 5.05 -10.11
N MET A 57 -12.33 4.92 -9.81
CA MET A 57 -11.33 5.91 -10.22
C MET A 57 -11.13 5.93 -11.73
N SER A 58 -11.17 4.77 -12.38
CA SER A 58 -11.09 4.77 -13.85
C SER A 58 -12.36 5.36 -14.50
N ALA A 59 -13.53 5.21 -13.91
CA ALA A 59 -14.74 5.90 -14.36
C ALA A 59 -14.63 7.44 -14.20
N LEU A 60 -13.86 7.91 -13.21
CA LEU A 60 -13.53 9.32 -13.00
C LEU A 60 -12.41 9.84 -13.92
N GLY A 61 -11.87 9.01 -14.80
CA GLY A 61 -10.90 9.42 -15.83
C GLY A 61 -9.43 9.18 -15.50
N TYR A 62 -9.12 8.40 -14.45
CA TYR A 62 -7.75 8.00 -14.12
C TYR A 62 -7.38 6.65 -14.75
N ASP A 63 -6.15 6.49 -15.23
CA ASP A 63 -5.58 5.16 -15.39
C ASP A 63 -5.24 4.62 -14.00
N VAL A 64 -5.66 3.39 -13.68
CA VAL A 64 -5.40 2.79 -12.36
C VAL A 64 -4.59 1.52 -12.54
N ILE A 65 -3.44 1.45 -11.90
CA ILE A 65 -2.57 0.28 -11.88
C ILE A 65 -2.62 -0.33 -10.49
N THR A 66 -3.04 -1.59 -10.40
CA THR A 66 -2.98 -2.36 -9.16
C THR A 66 -1.91 -3.42 -9.27
N MET A 67 -1.12 -3.60 -8.22
CA MET A 67 0.05 -4.49 -8.27
C MET A 67 0.24 -5.22 -6.94
N ASP A 68 0.62 -6.49 -7.02
CA ASP A 68 1.10 -7.25 -5.85
C ASP A 68 2.52 -6.80 -5.49
N HIS A 69 2.83 -6.85 -4.19
CA HIS A 69 4.20 -6.62 -3.75
C HIS A 69 5.18 -7.65 -4.34
N PRO A 70 6.46 -7.31 -4.54
CA PRO A 70 7.48 -8.32 -4.82
C PRO A 70 7.47 -9.44 -3.76
N GLY A 71 7.48 -10.69 -4.21
CA GLY A 71 7.37 -11.87 -3.36
C GLY A 71 5.95 -12.26 -2.96
N VAL A 72 4.93 -11.60 -3.50
CA VAL A 72 3.52 -11.84 -3.17
C VAL A 72 2.70 -12.05 -4.45
N GLY A 73 1.71 -12.94 -4.39
CA GLY A 73 0.76 -13.17 -5.47
C GLY A 73 1.44 -13.58 -6.78
N GLU A 74 1.25 -12.79 -7.84
CA GLU A 74 1.86 -13.06 -9.15
C GLU A 74 3.34 -12.63 -9.25
N ASN A 75 3.87 -11.87 -8.29
CA ASN A 75 5.22 -11.30 -8.30
C ASN A 75 6.19 -12.11 -7.44
N LEU A 76 6.27 -13.43 -7.68
CA LEU A 76 7.09 -14.33 -6.90
C LEU A 76 8.58 -13.99 -7.01
N LEU A 77 9.31 -14.14 -5.89
CA LEU A 77 10.76 -13.98 -5.86
C LEU A 77 11.45 -15.16 -6.57
N PRO A 78 12.60 -14.90 -7.23
CA PRO A 78 13.46 -15.97 -7.71
C PRO A 78 13.91 -16.89 -6.56
N ALA A 79 14.05 -18.19 -6.85
CA ALA A 79 14.38 -19.19 -5.83
C ALA A 79 15.77 -18.98 -5.19
N ASP A 80 16.69 -18.36 -5.92
CA ASP A 80 18.04 -17.98 -5.48
C ASP A 80 18.09 -16.65 -4.71
N HIS A 81 16.98 -15.91 -4.66
CA HIS A 81 16.85 -14.67 -3.90
C HIS A 81 15.53 -14.62 -3.13
N PRO A 82 15.38 -15.49 -2.09
CA PRO A 82 14.09 -15.71 -1.44
C PRO A 82 13.68 -14.62 -0.44
N PHE A 83 14.52 -13.62 -0.22
CA PHE A 83 14.30 -12.56 0.76
C PHE A 83 14.62 -11.18 0.17
N TYR A 84 13.64 -10.28 0.19
CA TYR A 84 13.82 -8.85 -0.10
C TYR A 84 13.37 -8.00 1.07
N THR A 85 14.18 -6.99 1.37
CA THR A 85 13.74 -5.93 2.29
C THR A 85 12.72 -5.02 1.60
N PRO A 86 11.86 -4.32 2.35
CA PRO A 86 10.94 -3.34 1.76
C PRO A 86 11.64 -2.23 0.98
N ARG A 87 12.89 -1.87 1.34
CA ARG A 87 13.68 -0.87 0.59
C ARG A 87 14.13 -1.37 -0.77
N GLU A 88 14.58 -2.61 -0.86
CA GLU A 88 14.92 -3.25 -2.15
C GLU A 88 13.66 -3.39 -3.02
N ALA A 89 12.54 -3.85 -2.43
CA ALA A 89 11.27 -3.94 -3.12
C ALA A 89 10.80 -2.58 -3.66
N ALA A 90 10.96 -1.48 -2.90
CA ALA A 90 10.66 -0.12 -3.36
C ALA A 90 11.51 0.29 -4.58
N GLY A 91 12.77 -0.13 -4.63
CA GLY A 91 13.65 0.06 -5.78
C GLY A 91 13.13 -0.65 -7.03
N TYR A 92 12.79 -1.94 -6.94
CA TYR A 92 12.24 -2.71 -8.06
C TYR A 92 10.91 -2.14 -8.57
N LEU A 93 10.01 -1.76 -7.66
CA LEU A 93 8.73 -1.15 -8.01
C LEU A 93 8.91 0.20 -8.73
N SER A 94 9.85 1.02 -8.27
CA SER A 94 10.14 2.31 -8.90
C SER A 94 10.76 2.14 -10.29
N GLN A 95 11.61 1.14 -10.48
CA GLN A 95 12.16 0.80 -11.79
C GLN A 95 11.08 0.26 -12.74
N ALA A 96 10.12 -0.53 -12.25
CA ALA A 96 8.98 -1.00 -13.05
C ALA A 96 8.13 0.18 -13.55
N LEU A 97 7.85 1.18 -12.71
CA LEU A 97 7.15 2.40 -13.14
C LEU A 97 7.94 3.15 -14.22
N THR A 98 9.25 3.30 -14.05
CA THR A 98 10.11 3.92 -15.06
C THR A 98 10.11 3.14 -16.38
N HIS A 99 10.13 1.81 -16.31
CA HIS A 99 10.06 0.95 -17.49
C HIS A 99 8.75 1.16 -18.26
N TRP A 100 7.59 1.13 -17.58
CA TRP A 100 6.28 1.31 -18.21
C TRP A 100 6.07 2.73 -18.75
N ASP A 101 6.62 3.75 -18.10
CA ASP A 101 6.61 5.14 -18.62
C ASP A 101 7.42 5.25 -19.90
N MET A 102 8.63 4.70 -19.94
CA MET A 102 9.47 4.67 -21.15
C MET A 102 8.86 3.91 -22.32
N GLN A 103 8.00 2.91 -22.04
CA GLN A 103 7.25 2.17 -23.08
C GLN A 103 5.96 2.88 -23.51
N GLY A 104 5.59 3.99 -22.85
CA GLY A 104 4.34 4.70 -23.09
C GLY A 104 3.09 3.95 -22.60
N GLU A 105 3.28 2.98 -21.71
CA GLU A 105 2.20 2.15 -21.16
C GLU A 105 1.42 2.86 -20.05
N ILE A 106 2.03 3.88 -19.42
CA ILE A 106 1.42 4.67 -18.34
C ILE A 106 1.45 6.15 -18.67
N GLN A 107 0.57 6.91 -18.02
CA GLN A 107 0.51 8.37 -18.15
C GLN A 107 1.18 9.03 -16.95
N THR A 108 1.89 10.14 -17.19
CA THR A 108 2.39 11.03 -16.15
C THR A 108 1.52 12.29 -16.06
N PRO A 109 1.28 12.85 -14.86
CA PRO A 109 1.89 12.51 -13.58
C PRO A 109 1.35 11.22 -12.96
N ILE A 110 2.15 10.61 -12.08
CA ILE A 110 1.79 9.42 -11.31
C ILE A 110 1.50 9.81 -9.86
N ILE A 111 0.40 9.29 -9.30
CA ILE A 111 0.03 9.42 -7.89
C ILE A 111 0.16 8.04 -7.24
N GLY A 112 0.93 7.95 -6.14
CA GLY A 112 1.08 6.73 -5.38
C GLY A 112 -0.08 6.52 -4.42
N ILE A 113 -0.73 5.36 -4.46
CA ILE A 113 -1.82 4.97 -3.57
C ILE A 113 -1.39 3.74 -2.78
N GLY A 114 -1.49 3.79 -1.47
CA GLY A 114 -1.18 2.63 -0.65
C GLY A 114 -2.16 2.44 0.50
N HIS A 115 -2.61 1.19 0.66
CA HIS A 115 -3.41 0.79 1.82
C HIS A 115 -2.52 0.10 2.84
N SER A 116 -2.56 0.51 4.12
CA SER A 116 -1.85 -0.16 5.21
C SER A 116 -0.36 -0.36 4.91
N LEU A 117 0.15 -1.59 4.86
CA LEU A 117 1.53 -1.93 4.44
C LEU A 117 1.85 -1.39 3.04
N GLY A 118 0.88 -1.37 2.12
CA GLY A 118 1.05 -0.75 0.82
C GLY A 118 1.36 0.74 0.91
N GLY A 119 0.77 1.45 1.89
CA GLY A 119 1.12 2.84 2.18
C GLY A 119 2.56 3.00 2.64
N MET A 120 3.07 2.09 3.49
CA MET A 120 4.50 2.06 3.85
C MET A 120 5.37 1.90 2.60
N MET A 121 5.00 0.99 1.68
CA MET A 121 5.76 0.79 0.44
C MET A 121 5.75 2.04 -0.46
N ILE A 122 4.60 2.70 -0.62
CA ILE A 122 4.49 3.98 -1.36
C ILE A 122 5.35 5.07 -0.70
N MET A 123 5.37 5.15 0.63
CA MET A 123 6.24 6.07 1.36
C MET A 123 7.74 5.78 1.13
N LEU A 124 8.14 4.50 1.14
CA LEU A 124 9.51 4.09 0.83
C LEU A 124 9.89 4.42 -0.62
N MET A 125 9.02 4.12 -1.60
CA MET A 125 9.24 4.49 -2.99
C MET A 125 9.44 6.01 -3.13
N GLN A 126 8.58 6.81 -2.51
CA GLN A 126 8.67 8.27 -2.60
C GLN A 126 9.91 8.82 -1.89
N GLY A 127 10.21 8.35 -0.69
CA GLY A 127 11.36 8.83 0.10
C GLY A 127 12.71 8.46 -0.49
N LEU A 128 12.80 7.35 -1.24
CA LEU A 128 14.05 6.85 -1.84
C LEU A 128 14.23 7.25 -3.31
N HIS A 129 13.14 7.32 -4.08
CA HIS A 129 13.19 7.41 -5.55
C HIS A 129 12.34 8.54 -6.13
N ALA A 130 11.42 9.12 -5.35
CA ALA A 130 10.53 10.24 -5.72
C ALA A 130 9.73 10.06 -7.03
N PRO A 131 9.10 8.88 -7.29
CA PRO A 131 8.40 8.64 -8.54
C PRO A 131 7.02 9.34 -8.62
N PHE A 132 6.49 9.82 -7.49
CA PHE A 132 5.12 10.30 -7.39
C PHE A 132 5.05 11.83 -7.23
N THR A 133 4.00 12.42 -7.78
CA THR A 133 3.71 13.86 -7.59
C THR A 133 2.80 14.14 -6.39
N ARG A 134 2.04 13.16 -5.94
CA ARG A 134 1.14 13.18 -4.78
C ARG A 134 1.03 11.78 -4.18
N LEU A 135 0.66 11.64 -2.91
CA LEU A 135 0.38 10.34 -2.29
C LEU A 135 -1.01 10.27 -1.66
N GLY A 136 -1.71 9.14 -1.87
CA GLY A 136 -2.90 8.73 -1.13
C GLY A 136 -2.56 7.58 -0.18
N LEU A 137 -2.63 7.81 1.12
CA LEU A 137 -2.26 6.86 2.16
C LEU A 137 -3.51 6.48 2.95
N PHE A 138 -3.99 5.26 2.73
CA PHE A 138 -5.25 4.76 3.29
C PHE A 138 -4.97 3.78 4.43
N GLY A 139 -5.45 4.07 5.63
CA GLY A 139 -5.17 3.27 6.82
C GLY A 139 -3.68 3.08 7.09
N SER A 140 -2.85 4.07 6.75
CA SER A 140 -1.40 3.97 6.81
C SER A 140 -0.77 5.19 7.45
N SER A 141 0.33 4.96 8.20
CA SER A 141 1.10 6.00 8.88
C SER A 141 2.58 5.62 8.94
N ALA A 142 3.44 6.57 9.28
CA ALA A 142 4.85 6.31 9.58
C ALA A 142 5.10 5.98 11.07
N GLY A 143 4.04 5.94 11.87
CA GLY A 143 4.12 5.75 13.32
C GLY A 143 4.40 4.30 13.76
N GLY A 144 4.22 3.31 12.89
CA GLY A 144 4.27 1.89 13.24
C GLY A 144 3.03 1.44 14.04
N LEU A 145 2.89 0.14 14.23
CA LEU A 145 1.75 -0.45 14.94
C LEU A 145 2.09 -0.88 16.38
N ASP A 146 3.36 -1.05 16.71
CA ASP A 146 3.88 -1.54 18.00
C ASP A 146 3.26 -2.89 18.47
N TRP A 147 2.67 -3.65 17.56
CA TRP A 147 1.98 -4.90 17.88
C TRP A 147 2.94 -6.06 18.07
N GLY A 148 2.79 -6.76 19.19
CA GLY A 148 3.50 -8.03 19.41
C GLY A 148 5.03 -7.92 19.35
N LEU A 149 5.62 -6.75 19.60
CA LEU A 149 7.06 -6.59 19.74
C LEU A 149 7.50 -7.13 21.09
N SER A 150 8.58 -7.94 21.11
CA SER A 150 9.27 -8.33 22.34
C SER A 150 10.03 -7.14 22.92
N ASP A 151 10.52 -7.26 24.16
CA ASP A 151 11.28 -6.18 24.79
C ASP A 151 12.64 -5.97 24.08
N GLU A 152 13.24 -7.03 23.56
CA GLU A 152 14.45 -6.96 22.73
C GLU A 152 14.18 -6.22 21.41
N GLU A 153 13.04 -6.51 20.74
CA GLU A 153 12.63 -5.83 19.52
C GLU A 153 12.33 -4.34 19.77
N LYS A 154 11.67 -4.00 20.89
CA LYS A 154 11.40 -2.61 21.27
C LYS A 154 12.66 -1.76 21.45
N ALA A 155 13.81 -2.38 21.73
CA ALA A 155 15.09 -1.68 21.81
C ALA A 155 15.49 -0.99 20.49
N TYR A 156 14.88 -1.35 19.36
CA TYR A 156 15.11 -0.77 18.03
C TYR A 156 14.14 0.35 17.66
N ILE A 157 13.12 0.64 18.47
CA ILE A 157 12.18 1.74 18.25
C ILE A 157 12.94 3.06 18.07
N ASN A 158 12.61 3.81 17.01
CA ASN A 158 13.25 5.06 16.61
C ASN A 158 14.76 4.95 16.29
N LYS A 159 15.24 3.76 15.96
CA LYS A 159 16.63 3.51 15.56
C LYS A 159 16.70 2.92 14.13
N PRO A 160 16.28 3.65 13.09
CA PRO A 160 16.09 3.10 11.74
C PRO A 160 17.34 2.42 11.18
N HIS A 161 18.53 2.98 11.38
CA HIS A 161 19.77 2.38 10.85
C HIS A 161 20.20 1.10 11.59
N ALA A 162 19.98 1.02 12.91
CA ALA A 162 20.27 -0.19 13.68
C ALA A 162 19.26 -1.28 13.32
N PHE A 163 17.97 -0.93 13.24
CA PHE A 163 16.91 -1.84 12.82
C PHE A 163 17.12 -2.39 11.41
N ALA A 164 17.52 -1.54 10.46
CA ALA A 164 17.75 -1.98 9.07
C ALA A 164 18.83 -3.08 8.94
N ARG A 165 19.85 -3.06 9.80
CA ARG A 165 20.89 -4.10 9.82
C ARG A 165 20.41 -5.44 10.37
N GLU A 166 19.43 -5.40 11.27
CA GLU A 166 18.90 -6.60 11.94
C GLU A 166 17.57 -7.09 11.34
N LEU A 167 17.02 -6.37 10.36
CA LEU A 167 15.66 -6.60 9.83
C LEU A 167 15.45 -8.03 9.36
N GLU A 168 16.38 -8.59 8.60
CA GLU A 168 16.28 -9.97 8.11
C GLU A 168 16.29 -10.97 9.27
N ALA A 169 17.30 -10.88 10.13
CA ALA A 169 17.45 -11.79 11.27
C ALA A 169 16.24 -11.71 12.23
N MET A 170 15.76 -10.51 12.52
CA MET A 170 14.58 -10.30 13.36
C MET A 170 13.31 -10.84 12.69
N SER A 171 13.13 -10.63 11.39
CA SER A 171 11.97 -11.14 10.65
C SER A 171 11.94 -12.66 10.64
N LEU A 172 13.07 -13.29 10.34
CA LEU A 172 13.18 -14.75 10.33
C LEU A 172 13.02 -15.34 11.74
N ALA A 173 13.58 -14.71 12.76
CA ALA A 173 13.41 -15.15 14.16
C ALA A 173 11.93 -15.08 14.59
N LYS A 174 11.21 -14.01 14.23
CA LYS A 174 9.82 -13.78 14.63
C LYS A 174 8.82 -14.66 13.85
N PHE A 175 8.98 -14.76 12.53
CA PHE A 175 8.00 -15.41 11.66
C PHE A 175 8.43 -16.80 11.19
N GLY A 176 9.69 -17.19 11.40
CA GLY A 176 10.24 -18.49 11.00
C GLY A 176 10.44 -18.68 9.50
N ARG A 177 10.16 -17.63 8.68
CA ARG A 177 10.20 -17.68 7.21
C ARG A 177 10.23 -16.27 6.60
N ALA A 178 10.67 -16.19 5.33
CA ALA A 178 10.69 -14.92 4.59
C ALA A 178 9.29 -14.43 4.17
N THR A 179 8.34 -15.35 4.00
CA THR A 179 6.97 -15.05 3.56
C THR A 179 5.96 -15.67 4.53
N ILE A 180 5.09 -14.86 5.09
CA ILE A 180 4.00 -15.26 5.99
C ILE A 180 2.83 -15.76 5.13
N PRO A 181 2.31 -16.99 5.33
CA PRO A 181 1.20 -17.51 4.55
C PRO A 181 -0.08 -16.70 4.72
N ALA A 182 -0.92 -16.70 3.69
CA ALA A 182 -2.26 -16.12 3.73
C ALA A 182 -3.07 -16.63 4.93
N GLY A 183 -3.82 -15.72 5.55
CA GLY A 183 -4.70 -16.05 6.67
C GLY A 183 -4.02 -16.34 8.00
N LYS A 184 -2.71 -16.08 8.12
CA LYS A 184 -1.91 -16.23 9.36
C LYS A 184 -1.63 -14.90 10.07
N GLY A 185 -2.12 -13.79 9.53
CA GLY A 185 -2.05 -12.49 10.20
C GLY A 185 -3.06 -12.35 11.35
N PRO A 186 -3.06 -11.21 12.06
CA PRO A 186 -4.10 -10.90 13.04
C PRO A 186 -5.46 -11.07 12.38
N SER A 187 -6.29 -11.94 12.96
CA SER A 187 -7.57 -12.31 12.36
C SER A 187 -8.70 -11.46 12.90
N GLY A 188 -9.70 -11.19 12.06
CA GLY A 188 -11.05 -10.99 12.44
C GLY A 188 -11.45 -9.56 12.78
N GLU A 189 -12.23 -9.43 13.83
CA GLU A 189 -13.03 -8.25 14.16
C GLU A 189 -12.24 -6.94 14.31
N SER A 190 -10.99 -7.00 14.80
CA SER A 190 -10.14 -5.80 14.96
C SER A 190 -9.67 -5.17 13.65
N ILE A 191 -9.63 -5.95 12.54
CA ILE A 191 -9.19 -5.46 11.23
C ILE A 191 -10.39 -5.13 10.34
N THR A 192 -11.46 -5.89 10.45
CA THR A 192 -12.63 -5.78 9.57
C THR A 192 -13.80 -5.05 10.18
N PHE A 193 -13.80 -4.80 11.48
CA PHE A 193 -14.92 -4.16 12.23
C PHE A 193 -16.27 -4.85 12.06
N GLY A 194 -16.36 -6.02 11.42
CA GLY A 194 -17.60 -6.77 11.27
C GLY A 194 -18.71 -6.11 10.46
N GLY A 195 -18.45 -4.96 9.83
CA GLY A 195 -19.45 -4.21 9.06
C GLY A 195 -19.66 -4.69 7.63
N GLN A 196 -18.91 -5.72 7.18
CA GLN A 196 -19.05 -6.25 5.83
C GLN A 196 -20.19 -7.24 5.71
N THR A 197 -20.81 -7.25 4.53
CA THR A 197 -21.72 -8.33 4.16
C THR A 197 -20.98 -9.68 4.06
N PRO A 198 -21.70 -10.82 4.19
CA PRO A 198 -21.09 -12.14 3.97
C PRO A 198 -20.39 -12.27 2.60
N GLU A 199 -20.97 -11.68 1.56
CA GLU A 199 -20.38 -11.65 0.22
C GLU A 199 -19.03 -10.90 0.21
N LEU A 200 -18.97 -9.69 0.76
CA LEU A 200 -17.73 -8.91 0.84
C LEU A 200 -16.68 -9.59 1.71
N THR A 201 -17.10 -10.25 2.79
CA THR A 201 -16.19 -11.08 3.60
C THR A 201 -15.58 -12.21 2.77
N GLN A 202 -16.36 -12.85 1.90
CA GLN A 202 -15.85 -13.88 0.98
C GLN A 202 -14.90 -13.30 -0.06
N ARG A 203 -15.21 -12.11 -0.62
CA ARG A 203 -14.34 -11.41 -1.57
C ARG A 203 -12.99 -11.00 -0.93
N LEU A 204 -13.00 -10.47 0.29
CA LEU A 204 -11.78 -10.19 1.04
C LEU A 204 -10.94 -11.44 1.29
N ARG A 205 -11.59 -12.57 1.62
CA ARG A 205 -10.87 -13.85 1.77
C ARG A 205 -10.27 -14.34 0.45
N ALA A 206 -10.95 -14.10 -0.68
CA ALA A 206 -10.43 -14.44 -2.01
C ALA A 206 -9.25 -13.54 -2.41
N ALA A 207 -9.22 -12.29 -1.94
CA ALA A 207 -8.11 -11.36 -2.13
C ALA A 207 -6.98 -11.55 -1.09
N ALA A 208 -7.11 -12.50 -0.15
CA ALA A 208 -6.04 -12.80 0.80
C ALA A 208 -4.83 -13.42 0.08
N SER A 209 -3.64 -12.97 0.46
CA SER A 209 -2.38 -13.41 -0.11
C SER A 209 -1.33 -13.58 0.98
N GLU A 210 -0.14 -13.99 0.60
CA GLU A 210 1.02 -14.01 1.46
C GLU A 210 1.43 -12.57 1.83
N MET A 211 2.27 -12.45 2.85
CA MET A 211 2.85 -11.18 3.26
C MET A 211 4.37 -11.35 3.44
N ASN A 212 5.15 -10.40 2.95
CA ASN A 212 6.58 -10.35 3.19
C ASN A 212 6.86 -10.13 4.69
N ALA A 213 7.66 -11.02 5.30
CA ALA A 213 7.95 -10.99 6.74
C ALA A 213 8.74 -9.73 7.15
N ALA A 214 9.67 -9.27 6.31
CA ALA A 214 10.39 -8.02 6.54
C ALA A 214 9.47 -6.79 6.44
N GLY A 215 8.50 -6.83 5.53
CA GLY A 215 7.44 -5.81 5.43
C GLY A 215 6.59 -5.75 6.70
N ALA A 216 6.14 -6.91 7.18
CA ALA A 216 5.41 -7.02 8.44
C ALA A 216 6.23 -6.47 9.61
N MET A 217 7.50 -6.90 9.75
CA MET A 217 8.38 -6.46 10.82
C MET A 217 8.64 -4.94 10.77
N MET A 218 8.87 -4.39 9.58
CA MET A 218 9.10 -2.97 9.39
C MET A 218 7.85 -2.13 9.72
N SER A 219 6.66 -2.58 9.35
CA SER A 219 5.39 -1.90 9.63
C SER A 219 5.04 -1.87 11.12
N MET A 220 5.52 -2.85 11.90
CA MET A 220 5.34 -2.91 13.35
C MET A 220 6.33 -2.00 14.08
N MET A 221 7.53 -1.79 13.54
CA MET A 221 8.63 -1.10 14.21
C MET A 221 8.53 0.42 14.05
N ARG A 222 8.14 1.12 15.10
CA ARG A 222 8.03 2.59 15.08
C ARG A 222 9.35 3.26 14.70
N GLY A 223 9.27 4.16 13.73
CA GLY A 223 10.41 4.95 13.23
C GLY A 223 11.38 4.18 12.34
N SER A 224 11.03 2.94 11.92
CA SER A 224 11.87 2.08 11.05
C SER A 224 12.20 2.70 9.69
N PHE A 225 11.31 3.55 9.15
CA PHE A 225 11.48 4.26 7.88
C PHE A 225 11.24 5.78 8.02
N ARG A 226 11.53 6.32 9.21
CA ARG A 226 11.40 7.76 9.47
C ARG A 226 12.26 8.64 8.54
N PRO A 227 13.49 8.26 8.14
CA PRO A 227 14.25 9.04 7.18
C PRO A 227 13.52 9.23 5.86
N GLU A 228 12.90 8.17 5.33
CA GLU A 228 12.15 8.18 4.08
C GLU A 228 10.85 9.00 4.23
N ALA A 229 10.11 8.82 5.32
CA ALA A 229 8.91 9.60 5.60
C ALA A 229 9.21 11.11 5.70
N ASN A 230 10.31 11.48 6.37
CA ASN A 230 10.75 12.88 6.50
C ASN A 230 11.18 13.49 5.14
N ALA A 231 11.61 12.69 4.19
CA ALA A 231 12.03 13.15 2.86
C ALA A 231 10.85 13.38 1.90
N ILE A 232 9.63 12.99 2.27
CA ILE A 232 8.45 13.15 1.42
C ILE A 232 8.06 14.63 1.33
N ALA A 233 8.27 15.23 0.15
CA ALA A 233 8.03 16.64 -0.14
C ALA A 233 6.94 16.86 -1.21
N VAL A 234 5.90 16.00 -1.20
CA VAL A 234 4.74 16.09 -2.08
C VAL A 234 3.45 16.17 -1.24
N PRO A 235 2.33 16.68 -1.80
CA PRO A 235 1.04 16.70 -1.11
C PRO A 235 0.59 15.29 -0.70
N LEU A 236 -0.02 15.19 0.49
CA LEU A 236 -0.48 13.92 1.07
C LEU A 236 -1.99 13.97 1.33
N PHE A 237 -2.67 12.89 0.95
CA PHE A 237 -4.05 12.61 1.32
C PHE A 237 -4.08 11.38 2.23
N PHE A 238 -4.69 11.51 3.39
CA PHE A 238 -4.91 10.41 4.33
C PHE A 238 -6.39 10.07 4.40
N ALA A 239 -6.71 8.78 4.39
CA ALA A 239 -8.04 8.29 4.71
C ALA A 239 -7.94 7.23 5.82
N PHE A 240 -8.81 7.32 6.80
CA PHE A 240 -8.93 6.36 7.89
C PHE A 240 -10.40 6.03 8.12
N GLY A 241 -10.71 4.80 8.50
CA GLY A 241 -11.99 4.46 9.08
C GLY A 241 -12.11 5.01 10.51
N ASP A 242 -13.31 5.31 10.97
CA ASP A 242 -13.58 5.68 12.37
C ASP A 242 -13.34 4.51 13.35
N HIS A 243 -13.27 3.28 12.82
CA HIS A 243 -12.89 2.05 13.51
C HIS A 243 -11.58 1.46 12.98
N ASP A 244 -10.70 2.29 12.43
CA ASP A 244 -9.41 1.86 11.90
C ASP A 244 -8.43 1.50 13.02
N ILE A 245 -7.36 0.80 12.64
CA ILE A 245 -6.26 0.43 13.53
C ILE A 245 -5.11 1.43 13.40
N GLY A 246 -4.24 1.48 14.41
CA GLY A 246 -3.04 2.29 14.37
C GLY A 246 -3.11 3.55 15.22
N ILE A 247 -2.31 4.54 14.87
CA ILE A 247 -2.23 5.81 15.60
C ILE A 247 -3.43 6.71 15.28
N PRO A 248 -3.82 7.61 16.19
CA PRO A 248 -4.91 8.54 15.93
C PRO A 248 -4.68 9.34 14.65
N PRO A 249 -5.66 9.43 13.73
CA PRO A 249 -5.49 10.10 12.42
C PRO A 249 -4.98 11.53 12.49
N LYS A 250 -5.35 12.29 13.55
CA LYS A 250 -4.89 13.67 13.80
C LYS A 250 -3.39 13.79 14.04
N ASP A 251 -2.72 12.70 14.42
CA ASP A 251 -1.30 12.69 14.72
C ASP A 251 -0.44 12.27 13.51
N VAL A 252 -1.04 11.59 12.53
CA VAL A 252 -0.34 11.05 11.34
C VAL A 252 0.38 12.13 10.53
N PRO A 253 -0.21 13.29 10.21
CA PRO A 253 0.48 14.33 9.43
C PRO A 253 1.79 14.84 10.06
N LYS A 254 1.95 14.71 11.38
CA LYS A 254 3.16 15.17 12.11
C LYS A 254 4.42 14.39 11.73
N ASP A 255 4.27 13.18 11.18
CA ASP A 255 5.38 12.35 10.74
C ASP A 255 5.94 12.78 9.37
N PHE A 256 5.33 13.78 8.71
CA PHE A 256 5.68 14.24 7.36
C PHE A 256 6.02 15.75 7.33
N PRO A 257 7.12 16.16 7.99
CA PRO A 257 7.44 17.58 8.16
C PRO A 257 7.78 18.32 6.86
N SER A 258 8.16 17.60 5.80
CA SER A 258 8.50 18.15 4.49
C SER A 258 7.33 18.20 3.52
N ALA A 259 6.18 17.60 3.85
CA ALA A 259 5.01 17.64 2.98
C ALA A 259 4.43 19.06 2.87
N PRO A 260 4.22 19.59 1.66
CA PRO A 260 3.73 20.95 1.47
C PRO A 260 2.27 21.13 1.91
N SER A 261 1.49 20.08 1.88
CA SER A 261 0.10 20.06 2.36
C SER A 261 -0.33 18.64 2.75
N THR A 262 -1.30 18.58 3.67
CA THR A 262 -1.93 17.32 4.08
C THR A 262 -3.44 17.50 4.14
N LYS A 263 -4.20 16.52 3.66
CA LYS A 263 -5.66 16.42 3.83
C LYS A 263 -5.98 15.08 4.51
N THR A 264 -6.80 15.10 5.53
CA THR A 264 -7.23 13.89 6.25
C THR A 264 -8.73 13.76 6.19
N VAL A 265 -9.22 12.57 5.84
CA VAL A 265 -10.64 12.19 5.82
C VAL A 265 -10.88 11.02 6.76
N ILE A 266 -11.94 11.09 7.55
CA ILE A 266 -12.39 10.01 8.42
C ILE A 266 -13.68 9.43 7.84
N LEU A 267 -13.65 8.16 7.48
CA LEU A 267 -14.76 7.43 6.89
C LEU A 267 -15.63 6.83 7.99
N GLY A 268 -16.90 7.20 8.03
CA GLY A 268 -17.84 6.71 9.04
C GLY A 268 -18.20 5.24 8.89
N ALA A 269 -18.43 4.54 9.99
CA ALA A 269 -18.77 3.12 10.06
C ALA A 269 -17.81 2.22 9.24
N THR A 270 -16.52 2.53 9.29
CA THR A 270 -15.50 1.93 8.44
C THR A 270 -14.35 1.39 9.28
N GLY A 271 -14.02 0.12 9.09
CA GLY A 271 -12.83 -0.51 9.65
C GLY A 271 -11.62 -0.36 8.72
N HIS A 272 -10.55 -1.12 9.02
CA HIS A 272 -9.28 -1.00 8.32
C HIS A 272 -9.36 -1.32 6.81
N ASN A 273 -10.19 -2.27 6.39
CA ASN A 273 -10.32 -2.67 4.98
C ASN A 273 -11.30 -1.76 4.22
N HIS A 274 -10.93 -0.51 3.99
CA HIS A 274 -11.77 0.59 3.50
C HIS A 274 -12.63 0.23 2.29
N PHE A 275 -12.10 -0.54 1.32
CA PHE A 275 -12.83 -0.85 0.08
C PHE A 275 -13.94 -1.90 0.26
N ALA A 276 -14.04 -2.51 1.44
CA ALA A 276 -15.12 -3.43 1.78
C ALA A 276 -16.29 -2.75 2.53
N PHE A 277 -16.36 -1.42 2.55
CA PHE A 277 -17.40 -0.64 3.20
C PHE A 277 -18.09 0.31 2.21
N SER A 278 -19.32 0.69 2.50
CA SER A 278 -20.09 1.63 1.66
C SER A 278 -19.45 3.01 1.56
N SER A 279 -18.62 3.38 2.51
CA SER A 279 -17.81 4.60 2.51
C SER A 279 -16.76 4.69 1.39
N ILE A 280 -16.58 3.64 0.59
CA ILE A 280 -15.71 3.67 -0.59
C ILE A 280 -16.12 4.78 -1.59
N GLU A 281 -17.39 5.10 -1.70
CA GLU A 281 -17.89 6.17 -2.56
C GLU A 281 -17.40 7.53 -2.05
N GLU A 282 -17.62 7.82 -0.78
CA GLU A 282 -17.12 9.03 -0.11
C GLU A 282 -15.60 9.16 -0.24
N LEU A 283 -14.87 8.05 -0.05
CA LEU A 283 -13.41 8.01 -0.22
C LEU A 283 -12.99 8.44 -1.63
N CYS A 284 -13.61 7.83 -2.67
CA CYS A 284 -13.27 8.13 -4.06
C CYS A 284 -13.59 9.59 -4.43
N GLU A 285 -14.74 10.11 -3.99
CA GLU A 285 -15.14 11.51 -4.23
C GLU A 285 -14.20 12.50 -3.51
N ALA A 286 -13.89 12.24 -2.24
CA ALA A 286 -12.99 13.09 -1.46
C ALA A 286 -11.56 13.10 -2.03
N PHE A 287 -11.10 11.93 -2.53
CA PHE A 287 -9.80 11.80 -3.16
C PHE A 287 -9.76 12.51 -4.52
N ASP A 288 -10.78 12.31 -5.37
CA ASP A 288 -10.90 12.99 -6.67
C ASP A 288 -10.92 14.51 -6.52
N GLY A 289 -11.72 15.03 -5.58
CA GLY A 289 -11.75 16.45 -5.26
C GLY A 289 -10.39 17.00 -4.84
N TRP A 290 -9.63 16.26 -4.01
CA TRP A 290 -8.29 16.66 -3.59
C TRP A 290 -7.25 16.65 -4.73
N VAL A 291 -7.38 15.73 -5.67
CA VAL A 291 -6.48 15.71 -6.85
C VAL A 291 -6.77 16.91 -7.77
N GLY A 292 -8.02 17.36 -7.83
CA GLY A 292 -8.45 18.50 -8.63
C GLY A 292 -8.07 19.88 -8.05
N ASP A 293 -7.79 19.93 -6.74
CA ASP A 293 -7.31 21.13 -6.03
C ASP A 293 -5.79 21.37 -6.30
#